data_8d9d500d1c07c97d7ecdd7362a8738da
#
_entry.id   8d9d500d1c07c97d7ecdd7362a8738da
#
_cell.length_a   1.000
_cell.length_b   1.000
_cell.length_c   1.000
_cell.angle_alpha   90.00
_cell.angle_beta   90.00
_cell.angle_gamma   90.00
#
_symmetry.space_group_name_H-M   'P 1'
#
loop_
_entity.id
_entity.type
_entity.pdbx_description
1 polymer ?
#
loop_
_entity_poly.entity_id
_entity_poly.type
_entity_poly.pdbx_seq_one_letter_code
_entity_poly.pdbx_strand_id
1 'polypeptide(L)'
;MGSYTAEWYGFEVKSRRHLMDLYIEPSFAPAICLQFHEMPDGRYKVFYNYQPAGKEEVEAVKAYAYEQKMDPSTKVSVAFSAAAAAGVFKHLAPIWDYVLEDEERRIVDELYVNELPVTDEHHLGLDGHFYKLWIYKDGEENYYETWCVTPLSWGALRALVRTVVDRLGLEYESYGAYISK
;
A
#
# COMPACT_ATOMS: atom_id res chain seq x y z
N MET A 1 -15.04 -5.53 -4.01
CA MET A 1 -14.47 -4.41 -3.23
C MET A 1 -13.36 -3.83 -4.08
N GLY A 2 -13.46 -2.57 -4.51
CA GLY A 2 -12.44 -1.95 -5.33
C GLY A 2 -11.12 -1.82 -4.55
N SER A 3 -10.00 -1.90 -5.27
CA SER A 3 -8.68 -1.64 -4.71
C SER A 3 -8.68 -0.27 -4.05
N TYR A 4 -8.63 -0.24 -2.74
CA TYR A 4 -8.64 1.01 -1.98
C TYR A 4 -7.44 1.91 -2.30
N THR A 5 -6.36 1.36 -2.77
CA THR A 5 -5.10 2.04 -2.98
C THR A 5 -5.05 2.87 -4.26
N ALA A 6 -5.48 2.35 -5.40
CA ALA A 6 -5.48 3.09 -6.66
C ALA A 6 -6.55 4.20 -6.67
N GLU A 7 -7.71 3.96 -6.06
CA GLU A 7 -8.78 4.95 -5.95
C GLU A 7 -8.48 6.05 -4.91
N TRP A 8 -7.72 5.73 -3.85
CA TRP A 8 -7.42 6.66 -2.78
C TRP A 8 -6.54 7.85 -3.22
N TYR A 9 -5.64 7.64 -4.18
CA TYR A 9 -4.69 8.67 -4.62
C TYR A 9 -4.97 9.24 -6.00
N GLY A 10 -5.99 8.77 -6.68
CA GLY A 10 -6.47 9.32 -7.93
C GLY A 10 -5.39 9.42 -9.00
N PHE A 11 -4.34 8.57 -8.97
CA PHE A 11 -3.38 8.50 -10.04
C PHE A 11 -3.54 7.22 -10.84
N GLU A 12 -3.58 7.40 -12.16
CA GLU A 12 -3.53 6.29 -13.10
C GLU A 12 -2.11 6.07 -13.58
N VAL A 13 -1.67 4.83 -13.53
CA VAL A 13 -0.41 4.41 -14.13
C VAL A 13 -0.69 3.77 -15.47
N LYS A 14 -0.13 4.34 -16.55
CA LYS A 14 -0.15 3.70 -17.87
C LYS A 14 0.86 2.58 -17.90
N SER A 15 0.41 1.38 -17.58
CA SER A 15 1.22 0.17 -17.56
C SER A 15 0.65 -0.88 -18.50
N ARG A 16 1.44 -1.90 -18.81
CA ARG A 16 0.97 -3.10 -19.49
C ARG A 16 0.09 -3.94 -18.58
N ARG A 17 0.48 -4.03 -17.31
CA ARG A 17 -0.21 -4.82 -16.30
C ARG A 17 0.01 -4.26 -14.91
N HIS A 18 -1.04 -4.11 -14.14
CA HIS A 18 -0.98 -3.89 -12.71
C HIS A 18 -0.85 -5.25 -12.03
N LEU A 19 0.20 -5.44 -11.26
CA LEU A 19 0.53 -6.73 -10.67
C LEU A 19 0.01 -6.88 -9.26
N MET A 20 0.32 -5.90 -8.40
CA MET A 20 -0.04 -5.93 -7.00
C MET A 20 0.05 -4.57 -6.34
N ASP A 21 -0.63 -4.43 -5.21
CA ASP A 21 -0.51 -3.31 -4.28
C ASP A 21 -0.04 -3.83 -2.93
N LEU A 22 0.95 -3.17 -2.36
CA LEU A 22 1.39 -3.39 -0.99
C LEU A 22 1.14 -2.14 -0.16
N TYR A 23 0.43 -2.29 0.94
CA TYR A 23 0.17 -1.24 1.89
C TYR A 23 0.79 -1.61 3.24
N ILE A 24 1.63 -0.73 3.75
CA ILE A 24 2.27 -0.87 5.06
C ILE A 24 1.77 0.27 5.92
N GLU A 25 1.06 -0.06 6.99
CA GLU A 25 0.44 0.89 7.91
C GLU A 25 1.02 0.70 9.32
N PRO A 26 2.11 1.40 9.65
CA PRO A 26 2.67 1.38 11.00
C PRO A 26 1.80 2.15 11.98
N SER A 27 1.82 1.77 13.26
CA SER A 27 1.03 2.46 14.30
C SER A 27 1.48 3.90 14.55
N PHE A 28 2.77 4.22 14.33
CA PHE A 28 3.36 5.50 14.73
C PHE A 28 4.13 6.22 13.63
N ALA A 29 4.00 5.77 12.39
CA ALA A 29 4.63 6.40 11.24
C ALA A 29 3.61 6.54 10.10
N PRO A 30 3.87 7.40 9.09
CA PRO A 30 3.01 7.49 7.92
C PRO A 30 2.90 6.13 7.21
N ALA A 31 1.69 5.77 6.81
CA ALA A 31 1.51 4.59 5.98
C ALA A 31 2.17 4.79 4.60
N ILE A 32 2.59 3.72 3.97
CA ILE A 32 3.11 3.73 2.61
C ILE A 32 2.30 2.80 1.72
N CYS A 33 1.96 3.30 0.55
CA CYS A 33 1.29 2.55 -0.49
C CYS A 33 2.24 2.36 -1.67
N LEU A 34 2.39 1.12 -2.13
CA LEU A 34 3.23 0.77 -3.26
C LEU A 34 2.39 0.02 -4.29
N GLN A 35 2.48 0.45 -5.55
CA GLN A 35 1.84 -0.20 -6.69
C GLN A 35 2.91 -0.78 -7.61
N PHE A 36 2.83 -2.06 -7.89
CA PHE A 36 3.79 -2.79 -8.73
C PHE A 36 3.21 -3.01 -10.12
N HIS A 37 3.92 -2.55 -11.13
CA HIS A 37 3.46 -2.56 -12.51
C HIS A 37 4.49 -3.18 -13.46
N GLU A 38 4.01 -3.97 -14.43
CA GLU A 38 4.78 -4.31 -15.61
C GLU A 38 4.57 -3.20 -16.66
N MET A 39 5.65 -2.57 -17.07
CA MET A 39 5.63 -1.49 -18.05
C MET A 39 5.59 -2.05 -19.49
N PRO A 40 5.21 -1.25 -20.51
CA PRO A 40 5.17 -1.68 -21.90
C PRO A 40 6.51 -2.21 -22.44
N ASP A 41 7.63 -1.76 -21.88
CA ASP A 41 8.98 -2.21 -22.22
C ASP A 41 9.42 -3.50 -21.48
N GLY A 42 8.54 -4.09 -20.68
CA GLY A 42 8.77 -5.31 -19.92
C GLY A 42 9.51 -5.12 -18.60
N ARG A 43 9.90 -3.89 -18.25
CA ARG A 43 10.47 -3.61 -16.93
C ARG A 43 9.37 -3.59 -15.88
N TYR A 44 9.73 -3.98 -14.66
CA TYR A 44 8.85 -3.80 -13.50
C TYR A 44 9.18 -2.48 -12.82
N LYS A 45 8.14 -1.74 -12.50
CA LYS A 45 8.24 -0.42 -11.86
C LYS A 45 7.31 -0.35 -10.66
N VAL A 46 7.79 0.26 -9.61
CA VAL A 46 7.00 0.58 -8.41
C VAL A 46 6.70 2.06 -8.42
N PHE A 47 5.45 2.37 -8.18
CA PHE A 47 4.99 3.72 -7.86
C PHE A 47 4.57 3.71 -6.39
N TYR A 48 4.99 4.71 -5.64
CA TYR A 48 4.66 4.75 -4.24
C TYR A 48 4.43 6.17 -3.73
N ASN A 49 3.68 6.25 -2.66
CA ASN A 49 3.51 7.47 -1.91
C ASN A 49 3.34 7.16 -0.42
N TYR A 50 3.64 8.14 0.38
CA TYR A 50 3.30 8.09 1.80
C TYR A 50 1.86 8.56 1.96
N GLN A 51 1.12 7.86 2.81
CA GLN A 51 -0.19 8.31 3.26
C GLN A 51 0.00 9.13 4.52
N PRO A 52 0.04 10.44 4.39
CA PRO A 52 0.12 11.24 5.55
C PRO A 52 -1.27 11.30 6.18
N ALA A 53 -1.37 10.90 7.40
CA ALA A 53 -2.33 11.49 8.28
C ALA A 53 -1.77 12.84 8.76
N GLY A 54 -1.20 13.61 7.86
CA GLY A 54 -0.65 14.92 8.14
C GLY A 54 -1.76 15.92 8.45
N LYS A 55 -1.45 16.92 9.25
CA LYS A 55 -2.42 17.95 9.60
C LYS A 55 -2.99 18.66 8.36
N GLU A 56 -2.16 18.82 7.31
CA GLU A 56 -2.54 19.49 6.07
C GLU A 56 -3.58 18.72 5.28
N GLU A 57 -3.44 17.40 5.20
CA GLU A 57 -4.41 16.55 4.49
C GLU A 57 -5.73 16.46 5.24
N VAL A 58 -5.68 16.35 6.56
CA VAL A 58 -6.90 16.37 7.39
C VAL A 58 -7.66 17.68 7.20
N GLU A 59 -6.96 18.80 7.18
CA GLU A 59 -7.59 20.11 6.93
C GLU A 59 -8.09 20.23 5.48
N ALA A 60 -7.38 19.69 4.50
CA ALA A 60 -7.83 19.65 3.11
C ALA A 60 -9.11 18.80 2.93
N VAL A 61 -9.21 17.65 3.62
CA VAL A 61 -10.44 16.83 3.63
C VAL A 61 -11.60 17.57 4.29
N LYS A 62 -11.36 18.23 5.41
CA LYS A 62 -12.40 19.02 6.10
C LYS A 62 -12.91 20.15 5.21
N ALA A 63 -12.00 20.87 4.56
CA ALA A 63 -12.35 21.94 3.62
C ALA A 63 -13.20 21.40 2.46
N TYR A 64 -12.75 20.30 1.84
CA TYR A 64 -13.49 19.62 0.77
C TYR A 64 -14.89 19.18 1.24
N ALA A 65 -14.98 18.49 2.38
CA ALA A 65 -16.25 18.04 2.92
C ALA A 65 -17.22 19.20 3.19
N TYR A 66 -16.71 20.31 3.70
CA TYR A 66 -17.47 21.53 3.92
C TYR A 66 -17.99 22.13 2.59
N GLU A 67 -17.12 22.25 1.58
CA GLU A 67 -17.49 22.77 0.25
C GLU A 67 -18.53 21.90 -0.44
N GLN A 68 -18.41 20.56 -0.29
CA GLN A 68 -19.37 19.60 -0.85
C GLN A 68 -20.64 19.46 -0.01
N LYS A 69 -20.78 20.23 1.10
CA LYS A 69 -21.93 20.16 2.02
C LYS A 69 -22.21 18.72 2.50
N MET A 70 -21.14 17.96 2.74
CA MET A 70 -21.27 16.60 3.27
C MET A 70 -21.91 16.63 4.66
N ASP A 71 -22.73 15.62 4.94
CA ASP A 71 -23.36 15.48 6.25
C ASP A 71 -22.27 15.39 7.36
N PRO A 72 -22.38 16.16 8.45
CA PRO A 72 -21.41 16.10 9.54
C PRO A 72 -21.23 14.70 10.18
N SER A 73 -22.21 13.81 10.02
CA SER A 73 -22.13 12.42 10.45
C SER A 73 -21.39 11.50 9.48
N THR A 74 -20.98 12.02 8.32
CA THR A 74 -20.23 11.24 7.33
C THR A 74 -18.92 10.74 7.93
N LYS A 75 -18.68 9.42 7.83
CA LYS A 75 -17.42 8.84 8.31
C LYS A 75 -16.23 9.52 7.63
N VAL A 76 -15.19 9.80 8.40
CA VAL A 76 -13.95 10.44 7.92
C VAL A 76 -13.37 9.68 6.73
N SER A 77 -13.41 8.34 6.74
CA SER A 77 -12.97 7.50 5.63
C SER A 77 -13.72 7.77 4.32
N VAL A 78 -15.02 8.05 4.38
CA VAL A 78 -15.84 8.37 3.20
C VAL A 78 -15.47 9.75 2.66
N ALA A 79 -15.29 10.74 3.54
CA ALA A 79 -14.86 12.07 3.16
C ALA A 79 -13.46 12.04 2.54
N PHE A 80 -12.55 11.23 3.10
CA PHE A 80 -11.21 11.01 2.57
C PHE A 80 -11.23 10.40 1.17
N SER A 81 -12.00 9.34 0.97
CA SER A 81 -12.15 8.69 -0.35
C SER A 81 -12.71 9.64 -1.40
N ALA A 82 -13.74 10.43 -1.05
CA ALA A 82 -14.33 11.41 -1.95
C ALA A 82 -13.34 12.52 -2.31
N ALA A 83 -12.58 13.05 -1.34
CA ALA A 83 -11.58 14.07 -1.55
C ALA A 83 -10.41 13.54 -2.42
N ALA A 84 -9.99 12.31 -2.22
CA ALA A 84 -8.97 11.65 -3.03
C ALA A 84 -9.44 11.47 -4.49
N ALA A 85 -10.66 10.97 -4.71
CA ALA A 85 -11.26 10.83 -6.03
C ALA A 85 -11.40 12.18 -6.75
N ALA A 86 -11.65 13.26 -6.01
CA ALA A 86 -11.67 14.61 -6.53
C ALA A 86 -10.28 15.22 -6.79
N GLY A 87 -9.20 14.48 -6.47
CA GLY A 87 -7.83 14.92 -6.70
C GLY A 87 -7.32 15.96 -5.70
N VAL A 88 -7.96 16.11 -4.55
CA VAL A 88 -7.59 17.09 -3.51
C VAL A 88 -6.15 16.88 -3.04
N PHE A 89 -5.66 15.64 -3.05
CA PHE A 89 -4.32 15.28 -2.55
C PHE A 89 -3.22 15.19 -3.61
N LYS A 90 -3.53 15.36 -4.88
CA LYS A 90 -2.52 15.18 -5.96
C LYS A 90 -1.26 16.02 -5.78
N HIS A 91 -1.37 17.16 -5.11
CA HIS A 91 -0.26 18.06 -4.84
C HIS A 91 0.30 17.93 -3.41
N LEU A 92 -0.44 17.26 -2.51
CA LEU A 92 -0.06 17.05 -1.12
C LEU A 92 0.68 15.73 -0.90
N ALA A 93 0.41 14.74 -1.74
CA ALA A 93 1.03 13.41 -1.69
C ALA A 93 1.79 13.15 -3.00
N PRO A 94 3.03 13.61 -3.14
CA PRO A 94 3.83 13.35 -4.33
C PRO A 94 3.98 11.84 -4.53
N ILE A 95 3.97 11.42 -5.79
CA ILE A 95 4.20 10.04 -6.19
C ILE A 95 5.65 9.93 -6.64
N TRP A 96 6.35 8.97 -6.06
CA TRP A 96 7.69 8.59 -6.46
C TRP A 96 7.66 7.27 -7.20
N ASP A 97 8.72 6.98 -7.92
CA ASP A 97 8.83 5.71 -8.60
C ASP A 97 10.28 5.20 -8.66
N TYR A 98 10.43 3.89 -8.84
CA TYR A 98 11.70 3.26 -9.17
C TYR A 98 11.50 1.99 -10.00
N VAL A 99 12.56 1.57 -10.68
CA VAL A 99 12.59 0.30 -11.44
C VAL A 99 13.12 -0.79 -10.53
N LEU A 100 12.44 -1.96 -10.52
CA LEU A 100 12.87 -3.13 -9.76
C LEU A 100 14.16 -3.71 -10.33
N GLU A 101 15.06 -4.09 -9.44
CA GLU A 101 16.23 -4.90 -9.75
C GLU A 101 15.83 -6.38 -9.90
N ASP A 102 16.73 -7.21 -10.43
CA ASP A 102 16.42 -8.61 -10.75
C ASP A 102 15.97 -9.42 -9.52
N GLU A 103 16.55 -9.17 -8.35
CA GLU A 103 16.15 -9.85 -7.12
C GLU A 103 14.76 -9.42 -6.64
N GLU A 104 14.47 -8.14 -6.67
CA GLU A 104 13.15 -7.59 -6.33
C GLU A 104 12.08 -8.14 -7.28
N ARG A 105 12.39 -8.15 -8.58
CA ARG A 105 11.52 -8.72 -9.60
C ARG A 105 11.20 -10.18 -9.33
N ARG A 106 12.19 -10.98 -8.97
CA ARG A 106 11.99 -12.40 -8.63
C ARG A 106 11.03 -12.59 -7.48
N ILE A 107 11.12 -11.74 -6.42
CA ILE A 107 10.20 -11.80 -5.29
C ILE A 107 8.77 -11.44 -5.73
N VAL A 108 8.63 -10.42 -6.56
CA VAL A 108 7.31 -10.02 -7.12
C VAL A 108 6.73 -11.14 -7.99
N ASP A 109 7.53 -11.76 -8.86
CA ASP A 109 7.11 -12.89 -9.68
C ASP A 109 6.69 -14.10 -8.83
N GLU A 110 7.41 -14.39 -7.74
CA GLU A 110 7.07 -15.45 -6.79
C GLU A 110 5.70 -15.20 -6.13
N LEU A 111 5.47 -13.99 -5.64
CA LEU A 111 4.17 -13.59 -5.06
C LEU A 111 3.04 -13.60 -6.08
N TYR A 112 3.34 -13.20 -7.32
CA TYR A 112 2.34 -13.15 -8.37
C TYR A 112 1.92 -14.56 -8.85
N VAL A 113 2.84 -15.51 -8.85
CA VAL A 113 2.58 -16.89 -9.32
C VAL A 113 1.98 -17.76 -8.23
N ASN A 114 2.46 -17.63 -7.00
CA ASN A 114 2.09 -18.51 -5.89
C ASN A 114 1.11 -17.79 -4.95
N GLU A 115 0.05 -18.49 -4.56
CA GLU A 115 -0.84 -18.03 -3.50
C GLU A 115 -0.12 -18.10 -2.15
N LEU A 116 -0.34 -17.10 -1.30
CA LEU A 116 0.11 -17.18 0.08
C LEU A 116 -0.72 -18.23 0.84
N PRO A 117 -0.08 -19.11 1.61
CA PRO A 117 -0.80 -20.15 2.33
C PRO A 117 -1.74 -19.53 3.38
N VAL A 118 -2.90 -20.16 3.55
CA VAL A 118 -3.79 -19.83 4.66
C VAL A 118 -3.06 -20.14 5.97
N THR A 119 -3.15 -19.24 6.93
CA THR A 119 -2.49 -19.39 8.23
C THR A 119 -3.46 -19.10 9.36
N ASP A 120 -3.34 -19.87 10.42
CA ASP A 120 -4.04 -19.66 11.70
C ASP A 120 -3.15 -18.86 12.69
N GLU A 121 -2.00 -18.32 12.23
CA GLU A 121 -1.13 -17.51 13.06
C GLU A 121 -1.81 -16.18 13.37
N HIS A 122 -2.38 -16.08 14.55
CA HIS A 122 -2.94 -14.83 15.07
C HIS A 122 -2.01 -14.26 16.14
N HIS A 123 -1.55 -13.06 15.90
CA HIS A 123 -0.75 -12.34 16.87
C HIS A 123 -1.59 -11.24 17.52
N LEU A 124 -1.65 -11.25 18.85
CA LEU A 124 -2.28 -10.20 19.63
C LEU A 124 -1.22 -9.20 20.04
N GLY A 125 -1.34 -7.97 19.58
CA GLY A 125 -0.49 -6.85 19.95
C GLY A 125 -1.31 -5.60 20.17
N LEU A 126 -0.87 -4.73 21.09
CA LEU A 126 -1.48 -3.41 21.28
C LEU A 126 -0.98 -2.42 20.22
N ASP A 127 0.27 -2.58 19.82
CA ASP A 127 0.96 -1.79 18.81
C ASP A 127 1.50 -2.73 17.73
N GLY A 128 1.33 -2.37 16.47
CA GLY A 128 1.76 -3.23 15.37
C GLY A 128 1.67 -2.54 14.01
N HIS A 129 1.90 -3.32 12.98
CA HIS A 129 1.81 -2.88 11.61
C HIS A 129 0.74 -3.68 10.89
N PHE A 130 -0.04 -3.03 10.04
CA PHE A 130 -0.80 -3.73 9.02
C PHE A 130 0.06 -3.88 7.78
N TYR A 131 0.08 -5.09 7.25
CA TYR A 131 0.56 -5.38 5.92
C TYR A 131 -0.61 -5.89 5.12
N LYS A 132 -0.99 -5.17 4.08
CA LYS A 132 -2.10 -5.51 3.20
C LYS A 132 -1.54 -5.68 1.80
N LEU A 133 -1.82 -6.81 1.18
CA LEU A 133 -1.35 -7.14 -0.16
C LEU A 133 -2.55 -7.49 -1.03
N TRP A 134 -2.65 -6.84 -2.16
CA TRP A 134 -3.58 -7.18 -3.24
C TRP A 134 -2.77 -7.68 -4.42
N ILE A 135 -3.15 -8.82 -4.97
CA ILE A 135 -2.55 -9.38 -6.18
C ILE A 135 -3.62 -9.47 -7.25
N TYR A 136 -3.37 -8.87 -8.41
CA TYR A 136 -4.29 -8.78 -9.53
C TYR A 136 -3.89 -9.78 -10.61
N LYS A 137 -4.61 -10.88 -10.74
CA LYS A 137 -4.29 -11.96 -11.67
C LYS A 137 -5.53 -12.39 -12.45
N ASP A 138 -5.43 -12.37 -13.78
CA ASP A 138 -6.47 -12.89 -14.69
C ASP A 138 -7.87 -12.27 -14.48
N GLY A 139 -7.91 -11.01 -14.02
CA GLY A 139 -9.15 -10.28 -13.71
C GLY A 139 -9.72 -10.56 -12.32
N GLU A 140 -9.02 -11.35 -11.53
CA GLU A 140 -9.32 -11.61 -10.12
C GLU A 140 -8.40 -10.83 -9.19
N GLU A 141 -8.89 -10.55 -7.99
CA GLU A 141 -8.17 -9.87 -6.92
C GLU A 141 -8.04 -10.83 -5.73
N ASN A 142 -6.79 -11.15 -5.38
CA ASN A 142 -6.49 -11.90 -4.16
C ASN A 142 -6.00 -10.93 -3.09
N TYR A 143 -6.65 -10.94 -1.93
CA TYR A 143 -6.35 -10.07 -0.81
C TYR A 143 -5.80 -10.84 0.37
N TYR A 144 -4.69 -10.33 0.92
CA TYR A 144 -4.02 -10.86 2.11
C TYR A 144 -3.78 -9.74 3.10
N GLU A 145 -4.06 -9.99 4.36
CA GLU A 145 -3.83 -9.03 5.45
C GLU A 145 -3.23 -9.72 6.66
N THR A 146 -2.30 -9.05 7.30
CA THR A 146 -1.77 -9.47 8.59
C THR A 146 -1.56 -8.27 9.51
N TRP A 147 -1.76 -8.50 10.80
CA TRP A 147 -1.54 -7.53 11.87
C TRP A 147 -0.39 -7.96 12.76
N CYS A 148 0.43 -7.02 13.19
CA CYS A 148 1.59 -7.21 14.05
C CYS A 148 2.77 -7.94 13.41
N VAL A 149 2.61 -9.19 13.02
CA VAL A 149 3.70 -10.05 12.54
C VAL A 149 3.29 -10.75 11.26
N THR A 150 4.12 -10.63 10.24
CA THR A 150 3.91 -11.41 9.01
C THR A 150 4.15 -12.88 9.30
N PRO A 151 3.21 -13.78 8.97
CA PRO A 151 3.37 -15.22 9.16
C PRO A 151 4.68 -15.76 8.59
N LEU A 152 5.32 -16.69 9.28
CA LEU A 152 6.56 -17.31 8.81
C LEU A 152 6.40 -17.99 7.45
N SER A 153 5.21 -18.55 7.20
CA SER A 153 4.83 -19.17 5.93
C SER A 153 4.73 -18.18 4.76
N TRP A 154 4.66 -16.86 5.02
CA TRP A 154 4.61 -15.81 4.00
C TRP A 154 5.99 -15.25 3.67
N GLY A 155 6.95 -16.14 3.44
CA GLY A 155 8.36 -15.80 3.22
C GLY A 155 8.59 -14.78 2.10
N ALA A 156 7.88 -14.91 0.98
CA ALA A 156 7.98 -13.99 -0.15
C ALA A 156 7.47 -12.58 0.20
N LEU A 157 6.35 -12.44 0.93
CA LEU A 157 5.88 -11.13 1.39
C LEU A 157 6.86 -10.50 2.37
N ARG A 158 7.43 -11.30 3.27
CA ARG A 158 8.46 -10.82 4.22
C ARG A 158 9.70 -10.31 3.48
N ALA A 159 10.14 -11.05 2.46
CA ALA A 159 11.25 -10.63 1.61
C ALA A 159 10.94 -9.33 0.88
N LEU A 160 9.74 -9.19 0.31
CA LEU A 160 9.31 -7.97 -0.37
C LEU A 160 9.32 -6.77 0.57
N VAL A 161 8.71 -6.88 1.75
CA VAL A 161 8.67 -5.77 2.73
C VAL A 161 10.08 -5.37 3.15
N ARG A 162 10.97 -6.35 3.43
CA ARG A 162 12.37 -6.06 3.77
C ARG A 162 13.07 -5.29 2.64
N THR A 163 12.94 -5.77 1.43
CA THR A 163 13.55 -5.14 0.25
C THR A 163 13.04 -3.71 0.06
N VAL A 164 11.74 -3.47 0.24
CA VAL A 164 11.14 -2.13 0.18
C VAL A 164 11.71 -1.23 1.28
N VAL A 165 11.78 -1.70 2.52
CA VAL A 165 12.33 -0.95 3.66
C VAL A 165 13.78 -0.55 3.39
N ASP A 166 14.60 -1.48 2.93
CA ASP A 166 16.01 -1.23 2.60
C ASP A 166 16.14 -0.27 1.41
N ARG A 167 15.37 -0.48 0.35
CA ARG A 167 15.41 0.32 -0.88
C ARG A 167 15.04 1.77 -0.67
N LEU A 168 14.04 2.00 0.17
CA LEU A 168 13.52 3.34 0.45
C LEU A 168 14.22 4.00 1.65
N GLY A 169 15.17 3.31 2.30
CA GLY A 169 15.84 3.82 3.48
C GLY A 169 14.90 4.12 4.64
N LEU A 170 13.83 3.31 4.77
CA LEU A 170 12.85 3.48 5.84
C LEU A 170 13.44 3.00 7.17
N GLU A 171 12.97 3.60 8.26
CA GLU A 171 13.31 3.13 9.60
C GLU A 171 12.76 1.72 9.81
N TYR A 172 13.66 0.75 10.00
CA TYR A 172 13.28 -0.65 10.14
C TYR A 172 12.34 -0.89 11.33
N GLU A 173 12.56 -0.18 12.44
CA GLU A 173 11.70 -0.25 13.62
C GLU A 173 10.27 0.23 13.34
N SER A 174 10.12 1.19 12.43
CA SER A 174 8.82 1.75 12.07
C SER A 174 8.09 0.97 10.97
N TYR A 175 8.79 0.27 10.08
CA TYR A 175 8.17 -0.35 8.90
C TYR A 175 8.42 -1.85 8.75
N GLY A 176 9.46 -2.37 9.38
CA GLY A 176 9.89 -3.76 9.24
C GLY A 176 10.11 -4.52 10.55
N ALA A 177 9.83 -3.91 11.72
CA ALA A 177 10.17 -4.46 13.03
C ALA A 177 9.62 -5.88 13.28
N TYR A 178 8.48 -6.18 12.71
CA TYR A 178 7.78 -7.46 12.91
C TYR A 178 8.04 -8.47 11.80
N ILE A 179 8.98 -8.18 10.92
CA ILE A 179 9.55 -9.15 9.99
C ILE A 179 10.75 -9.75 10.72
N SER A 180 10.52 -10.81 11.52
CA SER A 180 11.59 -11.45 12.27
C SER A 180 12.78 -11.80 11.36
N LYS A 181 13.99 -11.56 11.90
CA LYS A 181 15.26 -11.82 11.21
C LYS A 181 15.41 -13.29 10.84
#